data_74b58df2acb30570351c750a808c71a8
#
_entry.id   74b58df2acb30570351c750a808c71a8
#
_cell.length_a   1.000
_cell.length_b   1.000
_cell.length_c   1.000
_cell.angle_alpha   90.00
_cell.angle_beta   90.00
_cell.angle_gamma   90.00
#
_symmetry.space_group_name_H-M   'P 1'
#
loop_
_entity.id
_entity.type
_entity.pdbx_description
1 polymer ?
#
loop_
_entity_poly.entity_id
_entity_poly.type
_entity_poly.pdbx_seq_one_letter_code
_entity_poly.pdbx_strand_id
1 'polypeptide(L)'
;MFSALLFAAFTAAIPAVPASSITTGAAIATCFAPEENCNAFAVDAVNGAEREILVSAYSLTTGSGIPGALVRAAQRGVDVRLIADLTTPCGSNAGVDLIVRAGVSVWIDRGVRIAHAKTMVIDGKVTLVGSMNWSKGAALNSENLNLVVSPEVAETYAGYWRRRLGASVPFSGRDQWCRHRTAGGDL
;
A
#
# COMPACT_ATOMS: atom_id res chain seq x y z
N MET A 1 29.19 -25.21 -46.61
CA MET A 1 27.72 -25.25 -46.34
C MET A 1 27.50 -24.57 -44.99
N PHE A 2 27.13 -23.30 -44.98
CA PHE A 2 26.81 -22.56 -43.74
C PHE A 2 25.30 -22.61 -43.59
N SER A 3 24.84 -23.24 -42.52
CA SER A 3 23.42 -23.30 -42.15
C SER A 3 23.05 -22.02 -41.43
N ALA A 4 22.24 -21.18 -42.05
CA ALA A 4 21.71 -19.97 -41.42
C ALA A 4 20.57 -20.38 -40.48
N LEU A 5 20.81 -20.22 -39.15
CA LEU A 5 19.75 -20.32 -38.14
C LEU A 5 18.88 -19.07 -38.21
N LEU A 6 17.66 -19.22 -38.73
CA LEU A 6 16.62 -18.18 -38.59
C LEU A 6 16.20 -18.07 -37.12
N PHE A 7 16.55 -16.98 -36.46
CA PHE A 7 15.92 -16.58 -35.20
C PHE A 7 14.53 -16.01 -35.52
N ALA A 8 13.48 -16.79 -35.26
CA ALA A 8 12.13 -16.29 -35.27
C ALA A 8 11.98 -15.33 -34.06
N ALA A 9 11.85 -14.04 -34.32
CA ALA A 9 11.50 -13.05 -33.29
C ALA A 9 10.05 -13.36 -32.82
N PHE A 10 9.92 -13.88 -31.62
CA PHE A 10 8.63 -14.04 -30.95
C PHE A 10 8.18 -12.65 -30.50
N THR A 11 7.46 -11.92 -31.34
CA THR A 11 6.71 -10.73 -30.91
C THR A 11 5.47 -11.20 -30.18
N ALA A 12 5.59 -11.45 -28.87
CA ALA A 12 4.42 -11.62 -28.03
C ALA A 12 3.62 -10.30 -28.10
N ALA A 13 2.44 -10.35 -28.73
CA ALA A 13 1.53 -9.21 -28.71
C ALA A 13 1.15 -8.93 -27.26
N ILE A 14 1.54 -7.77 -26.73
CA ILE A 14 1.05 -7.27 -25.44
C ILE A 14 -0.48 -7.18 -25.58
N PRO A 15 -1.27 -7.80 -24.68
CA PRO A 15 -2.72 -7.67 -24.74
C PRO A 15 -3.10 -6.20 -24.77
N ALA A 16 -4.05 -5.84 -25.62
CA ALA A 16 -4.46 -4.44 -25.82
C ALA A 16 -4.90 -3.81 -24.49
N VAL A 17 -4.00 -3.03 -23.90
CA VAL A 17 -4.33 -2.19 -22.76
C VAL A 17 -5.09 -0.98 -23.30
N PRO A 18 -6.27 -0.60 -22.74
CA PRO A 18 -6.97 0.59 -23.17
C PRO A 18 -6.03 1.80 -23.15
N ALA A 19 -5.96 2.56 -24.24
CA ALA A 19 -5.07 3.72 -24.34
C ALA A 19 -5.28 4.74 -23.21
N SER A 20 -6.51 4.82 -22.66
CA SER A 20 -6.85 5.64 -21.49
C SER A 20 -6.20 5.21 -20.17
N SER A 21 -5.58 4.01 -20.11
CA SER A 21 -4.87 3.52 -18.93
C SER A 21 -3.35 3.56 -19.08
N ILE A 22 -2.83 4.10 -20.20
CA ILE A 22 -1.39 4.26 -20.41
C ILE A 22 -1.00 5.68 -20.01
N THR A 23 -0.20 5.81 -18.95
CA THR A 23 0.37 7.08 -18.50
C THR A 23 1.75 7.26 -19.12
N THR A 24 1.98 8.38 -19.78
CA THR A 24 3.28 8.76 -20.35
C THR A 24 3.96 9.81 -19.47
N GLY A 25 5.28 9.76 -19.38
CA GLY A 25 6.08 10.77 -18.65
C GLY A 25 6.10 10.64 -17.13
N ALA A 26 5.66 9.50 -16.56
CA ALA A 26 5.81 9.25 -15.14
C ALA A 26 7.28 9.01 -14.77
N ALA A 27 7.77 9.67 -13.71
CA ALA A 27 9.06 9.31 -13.11
C ALA A 27 8.85 8.17 -12.10
N ILE A 28 9.72 7.17 -12.15
CA ILE A 28 9.63 5.98 -11.30
C ILE A 28 10.97 5.77 -10.60
N ALA A 29 10.93 5.60 -9.27
CA ALA A 29 12.02 5.06 -8.48
C ALA A 29 11.60 3.71 -7.92
N THR A 30 12.49 2.73 -7.96
CA THR A 30 12.20 1.36 -7.51
C THR A 30 13.19 0.96 -6.43
N CYS A 31 12.70 0.26 -5.42
CA CYS A 31 13.46 -0.34 -4.35
C CYS A 31 13.20 -1.85 -4.33
N PHE A 32 14.26 -2.66 -4.19
CA PHE A 32 14.18 -4.12 -4.08
C PHE A 32 14.68 -4.58 -2.71
N ALA A 33 13.85 -5.30 -1.97
CA ALA A 33 14.24 -5.98 -0.75
C ALA A 33 14.65 -7.44 -1.08
N PRO A 34 15.58 -8.05 -0.34
CA PRO A 34 16.21 -7.53 0.89
C PRO A 34 17.47 -6.69 0.67
N GLU A 35 17.89 -6.47 -0.60
CA GLU A 35 19.14 -5.80 -0.94
C GLU A 35 19.15 -4.32 -0.53
N GLU A 36 17.95 -3.70 -0.53
CA GLU A 36 17.76 -2.30 -0.19
C GLU A 36 16.81 -2.13 1.00
N ASN A 37 16.93 -1.02 1.72
CA ASN A 37 16.03 -0.71 2.83
C ASN A 37 14.72 -0.06 2.35
N CYS A 38 13.83 -0.86 1.79
CA CYS A 38 12.56 -0.38 1.24
C CYS A 38 11.58 0.13 2.32
N ASN A 39 11.74 -0.25 3.59
CA ASN A 39 11.01 0.40 4.67
C ASN A 39 11.44 1.86 4.85
N ALA A 40 12.73 2.16 4.83
CA ALA A 40 13.24 3.53 4.88
C ALA A 40 12.78 4.34 3.67
N PHE A 41 12.84 3.76 2.46
CA PHE A 41 12.34 4.37 1.23
C PHE A 41 10.86 4.80 1.35
N ALA A 42 10.00 3.94 1.91
CA ALA A 42 8.59 4.29 2.16
C ALA A 42 8.45 5.36 3.26
N VAL A 43 9.23 5.28 4.33
CA VAL A 43 9.25 6.27 5.41
C VAL A 43 9.64 7.66 4.90
N ASP A 44 10.64 7.74 4.02
CA ASP A 44 11.09 9.00 3.44
C ASP A 44 9.99 9.64 2.57
N ALA A 45 9.29 8.84 1.76
CA ALA A 45 8.14 9.32 1.00
C ALA A 45 7.02 9.86 1.91
N VAL A 46 6.68 9.16 3.01
CA VAL A 46 5.70 9.61 4.00
C VAL A 46 6.14 10.88 4.73
N ASN A 47 7.44 11.00 5.03
CA ASN A 47 7.98 12.21 5.67
C ASN A 47 7.89 13.44 4.76
N GLY A 48 7.93 13.26 3.43
CA GLY A 48 7.76 14.32 2.44
C GLY A 48 6.32 14.75 2.18
N ALA A 49 5.32 14.08 2.78
CA ALA A 49 3.91 14.42 2.58
C ALA A 49 3.54 15.76 3.24
N GLU A 50 2.75 16.57 2.53
CA GLU A 50 2.35 17.92 2.93
C GLU A 50 0.84 18.05 3.21
N ARG A 51 -0.02 17.27 2.54
CA ARG A 51 -1.48 17.47 2.56
C ARG A 51 -2.28 16.21 2.90
N GLU A 52 -2.05 15.10 2.19
CA GLU A 52 -2.88 13.89 2.30
C GLU A 52 -2.05 12.62 2.08
N ILE A 53 -2.37 11.58 2.84
CA ILE A 53 -1.88 10.21 2.57
C ILE A 53 -3.05 9.23 2.64
N LEU A 54 -3.34 8.56 1.52
CA LEU A 54 -4.32 7.48 1.43
C LEU A 54 -3.58 6.13 1.42
N VAL A 55 -3.78 5.33 2.44
CA VAL A 55 -3.07 4.05 2.64
C VAL A 55 -4.01 2.87 2.45
N SER A 56 -3.57 1.86 1.67
CA SER A 56 -4.14 0.51 1.70
C SER A 56 -3.11 -0.46 2.28
N ALA A 57 -3.49 -1.25 3.27
CA ALA A 57 -2.58 -2.13 3.99
C ALA A 57 -3.17 -3.53 4.20
N TYR A 58 -2.52 -4.53 3.61
CA TYR A 58 -2.76 -5.93 3.99
C TYR A 58 -2.07 -6.28 5.30
N SER A 59 -0.82 -5.84 5.50
CA SER A 59 -0.09 -5.98 6.75
C SER A 59 0.63 -4.69 7.07
N LEU A 60 0.51 -4.26 8.32
CA LEU A 60 1.12 -3.04 8.84
C LEU A 60 1.65 -3.32 10.25
N THR A 61 2.98 -3.29 10.43
CA THR A 61 3.61 -3.57 11.72
C THR A 61 4.48 -2.43 12.21
N THR A 62 4.51 -2.22 13.52
CA THR A 62 5.28 -1.13 14.15
C THR A 62 6.77 -1.19 13.82
N GLY A 63 7.32 -2.40 13.68
CA GLY A 63 8.74 -2.60 13.40
C GLY A 63 9.22 -2.20 12.00
N SER A 64 8.31 -1.83 11.07
CA SER A 64 8.68 -1.25 9.76
C SER A 64 9.07 0.23 9.85
N GLY A 65 8.70 0.93 10.92
CA GLY A 65 8.84 2.39 11.04
C GLY A 65 7.73 3.18 10.33
N ILE A 66 7.01 2.55 9.39
CA ILE A 66 5.98 3.20 8.57
C ILE A 66 4.81 3.71 9.43
N PRO A 67 4.23 2.94 10.40
CA PRO A 67 3.19 3.45 11.28
C PRO A 67 3.63 4.70 12.05
N GLY A 68 4.88 4.72 12.55
CA GLY A 68 5.44 5.89 13.21
C GLY A 68 5.57 7.11 12.29
N ALA A 69 5.94 6.90 11.03
CA ALA A 69 6.01 7.96 10.03
C ALA A 69 4.61 8.53 9.71
N LEU A 70 3.59 7.68 9.57
CA LEU A 70 2.20 8.10 9.36
C LEU A 70 1.67 8.93 10.53
N VAL A 71 1.98 8.52 11.78
CA VAL A 71 1.64 9.30 12.98
C VAL A 71 2.31 10.67 12.96
N ARG A 72 3.61 10.74 12.64
CA ARG A 72 4.31 12.04 12.52
C ARG A 72 3.73 12.91 11.41
N ALA A 73 3.32 12.32 10.27
CA ALA A 73 2.63 13.04 9.20
C ALA A 73 1.32 13.66 9.70
N ALA A 74 0.49 12.89 10.41
CA ALA A 74 -0.75 13.39 11.01
C ALA A 74 -0.48 14.52 12.03
N GLN A 75 0.58 14.40 12.85
CA GLN A 75 0.99 15.46 13.81
C GLN A 75 1.45 16.74 13.10
N ARG A 76 1.95 16.66 11.87
CA ARG A 76 2.24 17.82 11.01
C ARG A 76 1.00 18.45 10.38
N GLY A 77 -0.18 17.86 10.55
CA GLY A 77 -1.44 18.32 9.95
C GLY A 77 -1.78 17.67 8.60
N VAL A 78 -1.03 16.64 8.18
CA VAL A 78 -1.35 15.85 6.98
C VAL A 78 -2.60 15.01 7.25
N ASP A 79 -3.56 15.02 6.33
CA ASP A 79 -4.77 14.18 6.38
C ASP A 79 -4.40 12.72 6.05
N VAL A 80 -4.12 11.92 7.07
CA VAL A 80 -3.75 10.51 6.93
C VAL A 80 -4.99 9.63 7.10
N ARG A 81 -5.26 8.78 6.10
CA ARG A 81 -6.38 7.84 6.10
C ARG A 81 -5.90 6.44 5.72
N LEU A 82 -6.34 5.43 6.48
CA LEU A 82 -5.92 4.04 6.29
C LEU A 82 -7.12 3.12 6.05
N ILE A 83 -7.07 2.31 5.00
CA ILE A 83 -7.91 1.12 4.86
C ILE A 83 -7.03 -0.11 5.07
N ALA A 84 -7.41 -0.96 6.03
CA ALA A 84 -6.70 -2.17 6.37
C ALA A 84 -7.51 -3.43 6.03
N ASP A 85 -6.79 -4.54 5.81
CA ASP A 85 -7.42 -5.86 5.74
C ASP A 85 -8.03 -6.25 7.09
N LEU A 86 -9.06 -7.06 7.03
CA LEU A 86 -9.79 -7.62 8.18
C LEU A 86 -8.86 -8.28 9.22
N THR A 87 -7.74 -8.87 8.80
CA THR A 87 -6.80 -9.58 9.65
C THR A 87 -5.74 -8.68 10.29
N THR A 88 -5.49 -7.51 9.69
CA THR A 88 -4.40 -6.60 10.06
C THR A 88 -4.42 -6.17 11.55
N PRO A 89 -5.57 -5.80 12.15
CA PRO A 89 -5.59 -5.32 13.53
C PRO A 89 -5.22 -6.36 14.58
N CYS A 90 -5.37 -7.65 14.27
CA CYS A 90 -5.27 -8.73 15.28
C CYS A 90 -3.85 -9.31 15.40
N GLY A 91 -2.89 -8.86 14.60
CA GLY A 91 -1.48 -9.26 14.74
C GLY A 91 -0.84 -8.72 16.04
N SER A 92 0.12 -9.45 16.58
CA SER A 92 0.82 -9.08 17.84
C SER A 92 1.55 -7.74 17.77
N ASN A 93 2.03 -7.35 16.59
CA ASN A 93 2.76 -6.11 16.32
C ASN A 93 1.99 -5.19 15.37
N ALA A 94 0.65 -5.22 15.41
CA ALA A 94 -0.19 -4.42 14.53
C ALA A 94 0.06 -2.93 14.73
N GLY A 95 0.46 -2.24 13.66
CA GLY A 95 0.68 -0.80 13.67
C GLY A 95 -0.61 0.02 13.68
N VAL A 96 -1.74 -0.63 13.45
CA VAL A 96 -3.07 0.02 13.37
C VAL A 96 -3.45 0.68 14.70
N ASP A 97 -3.19 0.04 15.85
CA ASP A 97 -3.48 0.62 17.16
C ASP A 97 -2.70 1.90 17.42
N LEU A 98 -1.42 1.94 17.01
CA LEU A 98 -0.60 3.14 17.11
C LEU A 98 -1.21 4.30 16.31
N ILE A 99 -1.68 4.01 15.11
CA ILE A 99 -2.28 4.98 14.19
C ILE A 99 -3.61 5.51 14.74
N VAL A 100 -4.50 4.62 15.21
CA VAL A 100 -5.80 5.01 15.79
C VAL A 100 -5.61 5.86 17.05
N ARG A 101 -4.68 5.48 17.96
CA ARG A 101 -4.38 6.25 19.17
C ARG A 101 -3.84 7.65 18.88
N ALA A 102 -3.25 7.84 17.71
CA ALA A 102 -2.79 9.16 17.24
C ALA A 102 -3.93 9.98 16.56
N GLY A 103 -5.17 9.49 16.58
CA GLY A 103 -6.32 10.18 16.00
C GLY A 103 -6.46 10.04 14.49
N VAL A 104 -5.67 9.18 13.85
CA VAL A 104 -5.78 8.91 12.42
C VAL A 104 -6.99 8.03 12.13
N SER A 105 -7.75 8.39 11.10
CA SER A 105 -8.92 7.65 10.68
C SER A 105 -8.54 6.32 10.00
N VAL A 106 -9.09 5.23 10.51
CA VAL A 106 -8.85 3.87 10.02
C VAL A 106 -10.17 3.16 9.71
N TRP A 107 -10.19 2.42 8.62
CA TRP A 107 -11.29 1.57 8.20
C TRP A 107 -10.81 0.15 7.93
N ILE A 108 -11.72 -0.81 8.08
CA ILE A 108 -11.51 -2.21 7.69
C ILE A 108 -12.33 -2.51 6.46
N ASP A 109 -11.68 -2.97 5.41
CA ASP A 109 -12.34 -3.38 4.18
C ASP A 109 -13.09 -4.71 4.40
N ARG A 110 -14.40 -4.69 4.21
CA ARG A 110 -15.29 -5.86 4.31
C ARG A 110 -15.92 -6.26 2.98
N GLY A 111 -15.62 -5.53 1.92
CA GLY A 111 -16.19 -5.76 0.60
C GLY A 111 -15.45 -6.80 -0.24
N VAL A 112 -14.38 -7.41 0.29
CA VAL A 112 -13.60 -8.47 -0.37
C VAL A 112 -13.13 -9.51 0.64
N ARG A 113 -12.82 -10.71 0.15
CA ARG A 113 -12.30 -11.78 1.00
C ARG A 113 -10.95 -11.43 1.64
N ILE A 114 -10.08 -10.75 0.90
CA ILE A 114 -8.75 -10.30 1.34
C ILE A 114 -8.47 -8.94 0.71
N ALA A 115 -8.28 -7.91 1.52
CA ALA A 115 -7.84 -6.60 1.06
C ALA A 115 -6.30 -6.55 0.93
N HIS A 116 -5.78 -7.18 -0.15
CA HIS A 116 -4.35 -7.48 -0.29
C HIS A 116 -3.52 -6.35 -0.92
N ALA A 117 -4.10 -5.19 -1.19
CA ALA A 117 -3.37 -4.05 -1.75
C ALA A 117 -2.32 -3.48 -0.77
N LYS A 118 -1.16 -3.09 -1.30
CA LYS A 118 -0.09 -2.38 -0.62
C LYS A 118 0.17 -1.12 -1.42
N THR A 119 -0.58 -0.06 -1.11
CA THR A 119 -0.49 1.19 -1.84
C THR A 119 -0.56 2.38 -0.89
N MET A 120 0.16 3.44 -1.23
CA MET A 120 -0.04 4.78 -0.65
C MET A 120 -0.15 5.79 -1.77
N VAL A 121 -1.12 6.68 -1.67
CA VAL A 121 -1.19 7.87 -2.50
C VAL A 121 -0.85 9.07 -1.63
N ILE A 122 0.13 9.85 -2.05
CA ILE A 122 0.64 11.00 -1.30
C ILE A 122 0.39 12.26 -2.11
N ASP A 123 -0.31 13.21 -1.51
CA ASP A 123 -0.59 14.57 -2.04
C ASP A 123 -1.26 14.60 -3.41
N GLY A 124 -1.87 13.48 -3.85
CA GLY A 124 -2.44 13.33 -5.19
C GLY A 124 -1.40 13.41 -6.31
N LYS A 125 -0.12 13.15 -6.03
CA LYS A 125 1.00 13.27 -6.97
C LYS A 125 1.89 12.03 -7.01
N VAL A 126 2.07 11.36 -5.87
CA VAL A 126 2.98 10.24 -5.71
C VAL A 126 2.19 9.00 -5.33
N THR A 127 2.53 7.87 -5.95
CA THR A 127 1.98 6.56 -5.60
C THR A 127 3.10 5.61 -5.23
N LEU A 128 3.04 5.05 -4.01
CA LEU A 128 3.84 3.89 -3.62
C LEU A 128 3.03 2.63 -3.89
N VAL A 129 3.60 1.67 -4.61
CA VAL A 129 2.93 0.41 -4.98
C VAL A 129 3.96 -0.69 -5.25
N GLY A 130 3.64 -1.90 -4.82
CA GLY A 130 4.50 -3.07 -5.04
C GLY A 130 3.98 -4.33 -4.37
N SER A 131 4.84 -5.33 -4.28
CA SER A 131 4.56 -6.56 -3.54
C SER A 131 4.73 -6.39 -2.03
N MET A 132 5.56 -5.42 -1.61
CA MET A 132 6.02 -5.24 -0.25
C MET A 132 4.91 -4.81 0.71
N ASN A 133 4.68 -5.61 1.76
CA ASN A 133 3.83 -5.22 2.88
C ASN A 133 4.50 -4.13 3.73
N TRP A 134 3.70 -3.30 4.39
CA TRP A 134 4.16 -2.28 5.33
C TRP A 134 4.61 -2.91 6.66
N SER A 135 5.48 -3.92 6.61
CA SER A 135 5.86 -4.72 7.75
C SER A 135 7.37 -4.92 7.84
N LYS A 136 7.87 -5.17 9.08
CA LYS A 136 9.28 -5.48 9.29
C LYS A 136 9.71 -6.75 8.55
N GLY A 137 8.84 -7.76 8.52
CA GLY A 137 9.16 -9.05 7.89
C GLY A 137 9.29 -8.95 6.37
N ALA A 138 8.56 -8.05 5.73
CA ALA A 138 8.65 -7.85 4.28
C ALA A 138 10.05 -7.39 3.83
N ALA A 139 10.79 -6.66 4.67
CA ALA A 139 12.16 -6.26 4.37
C ALA A 139 13.17 -7.41 4.27
N LEU A 140 12.77 -8.62 4.67
CA LEU A 140 13.58 -9.84 4.60
C LEU A 140 13.20 -10.77 3.45
N ASN A 141 12.13 -10.44 2.73
CA ASN A 141 11.64 -11.20 1.59
C ASN A 141 12.19 -10.61 0.29
N SER A 142 12.07 -11.37 -0.81
CA SER A 142 12.22 -10.82 -2.16
C SER A 142 10.97 -10.03 -2.51
N GLU A 143 11.06 -8.71 -2.42
CA GLU A 143 9.94 -7.78 -2.64
C GLU A 143 10.37 -6.60 -3.51
N ASN A 144 9.39 -5.93 -4.12
CA ASN A 144 9.60 -4.66 -4.79
C ASN A 144 8.68 -3.57 -4.25
N LEU A 145 9.16 -2.34 -4.28
CA LEU A 145 8.38 -1.15 -3.99
C LEU A 145 8.72 -0.06 -5.01
N ASN A 146 7.72 0.43 -5.72
CA ASN A 146 7.84 1.50 -6.68
C ASN A 146 7.24 2.79 -6.12
N LEU A 147 7.96 3.89 -6.30
CA LEU A 147 7.47 5.25 -6.13
C LEU A 147 7.25 5.84 -7.51
N VAL A 148 6.01 6.13 -7.86
CA VAL A 148 5.59 6.68 -9.15
C VAL A 148 5.17 8.12 -8.95
N VAL A 149 5.87 9.06 -9.59
CA VAL A 149 5.51 10.49 -9.58
C VAL A 149 4.68 10.77 -10.81
N SER A 150 3.36 10.77 -10.65
CA SER A 150 2.38 11.10 -11.68
C SER A 150 1.03 11.40 -11.04
N PRO A 151 0.49 12.62 -11.20
CA PRO A 151 -0.86 12.96 -10.72
C PRO A 151 -1.95 12.06 -11.31
N GLU A 152 -1.81 11.64 -12.56
CA GLU A 152 -2.78 10.78 -13.24
C GLU A 152 -2.81 9.37 -12.65
N VAL A 153 -1.64 8.77 -12.37
CA VAL A 153 -1.53 7.49 -11.66
C VAL A 153 -2.07 7.64 -10.24
N ALA A 154 -1.69 8.70 -9.54
CA ALA A 154 -2.14 8.98 -8.18
C ALA A 154 -3.68 9.09 -8.11
N GLU A 155 -4.34 9.78 -9.07
CA GLU A 155 -5.79 9.87 -9.12
C GLU A 155 -6.46 8.51 -9.39
N THR A 156 -5.85 7.67 -10.25
CA THR A 156 -6.34 6.31 -10.50
C THR A 156 -6.35 5.47 -9.22
N TYR A 157 -5.27 5.50 -8.44
CA TYR A 157 -5.16 4.78 -7.17
C TYR A 157 -6.04 5.40 -6.07
N ALA A 158 -6.13 6.72 -6.00
CA ALA A 158 -7.03 7.42 -5.07
C ALA A 158 -8.51 7.10 -5.38
N GLY A 159 -8.88 7.02 -6.65
CA GLY A 159 -10.21 6.60 -7.09
C GLY A 159 -10.51 5.15 -6.67
N TYR A 160 -9.56 4.24 -6.82
CA TYR A 160 -9.70 2.88 -6.29
C TYR A 160 -9.85 2.88 -4.76
N TRP A 161 -9.01 3.61 -4.04
CA TRP A 161 -9.05 3.73 -2.59
C TRP A 161 -10.43 4.24 -2.10
N ARG A 162 -10.98 5.29 -2.74
CA ARG A 162 -12.31 5.83 -2.41
C ARG A 162 -13.43 4.80 -2.62
N ARG A 163 -13.35 3.97 -3.68
CA ARG A 163 -14.32 2.87 -3.88
C ARG A 163 -14.22 1.82 -2.78
N ARG A 164 -13.00 1.49 -2.34
CA ARG A 164 -12.80 0.54 -1.22
C ARG A 164 -13.31 1.12 0.11
N LEU A 165 -13.14 2.42 0.34
CA LEU A 165 -13.69 3.11 1.50
C LEU A 165 -15.21 2.92 1.61
N GLY A 166 -15.93 3.01 0.49
CA GLY A 166 -17.40 2.80 0.44
C GLY A 166 -17.83 1.37 0.85
N ALA A 167 -16.93 0.39 0.80
CA ALA A 167 -17.16 -0.99 1.24
C ALA A 167 -16.53 -1.31 2.60
N SER A 168 -15.99 -0.31 3.29
CA SER A 168 -15.26 -0.44 4.54
C SER A 168 -16.06 0.05 5.72
N VAL A 169 -15.73 -0.42 6.91
CA VAL A 169 -16.35 0.04 8.17
C VAL A 169 -15.29 0.73 9.04
N PRO A 170 -15.67 1.80 9.78
CA PRO A 170 -14.76 2.46 10.70
C PRO A 170 -14.19 1.50 11.75
N PHE A 171 -12.89 1.66 12.02
CA PHE A 171 -12.20 0.90 13.05
C PHE A 171 -11.87 1.79 14.24
N SER A 172 -12.38 1.43 15.43
CA SER A 172 -12.24 2.22 16.66
C SER A 172 -11.26 1.63 17.67
N GLY A 173 -10.73 0.44 17.42
CA GLY A 173 -9.75 -0.20 18.30
C GLY A 173 -9.79 -1.72 18.29
N ARG A 174 -8.64 -2.30 18.64
CA ARG A 174 -8.35 -3.73 18.59
C ARG A 174 -9.24 -4.56 19.53
N ASP A 175 -9.46 -4.06 20.75
CA ASP A 175 -10.15 -4.83 21.78
C ASP A 175 -11.59 -5.20 21.40
N GLN A 176 -12.26 -4.30 20.71
CA GLN A 176 -13.61 -4.57 20.22
C GLN A 176 -13.57 -5.50 18.99
N TRP A 177 -12.61 -5.28 18.08
CA TRP A 177 -12.52 -5.98 16.80
C TRP A 177 -12.07 -7.44 16.93
N CYS A 178 -11.02 -7.69 17.72
CA CYS A 178 -10.36 -9.00 17.78
C CYS A 178 -11.06 -9.98 18.75
N ARG A 179 -11.83 -9.50 19.74
CA ARG A 179 -12.60 -10.36 20.66
C ARG A 179 -13.62 -11.24 19.94
N HIS A 180 -14.26 -10.72 18.91
CA HIS A 180 -15.27 -11.48 18.14
C HIS A 180 -14.67 -12.58 17.26
N ARG A 181 -13.40 -12.51 16.92
CA ARG A 181 -12.71 -13.53 16.10
C ARG A 181 -12.23 -14.74 16.89
N THR A 182 -11.97 -14.60 18.19
CA THR A 182 -11.58 -15.71 19.07
C THR A 182 -12.78 -16.53 19.54
N ALA A 183 -13.99 -16.03 19.34
CA ALA A 183 -15.24 -16.69 19.73
C ALA A 183 -15.90 -17.54 18.61
N GLY A 184 -15.16 -17.89 17.55
CA GLY A 184 -15.62 -18.88 16.56
C GLY A 184 -16.67 -18.38 15.55
N GLY A 185 -16.70 -17.09 15.27
CA GLY A 185 -17.55 -16.53 14.20
C GLY A 185 -16.79 -16.43 12.88
N ASP A 186 -17.04 -17.35 11.96
CA ASP A 186 -16.72 -17.17 10.54
C ASP A 186 -17.49 -15.97 9.99
N LEU A 187 -16.78 -15.10 9.24
CA LEU A 187 -17.36 -13.99 8.50
C LEU A 187 -17.71 -14.42 7.08
#